data_0e6579fcc37595930425b994f1955704
#
_entry.id   0e6579fcc37595930425b994f1955704
#
_cell.length_a   1.000
_cell.length_b   1.000
_cell.length_c   1.000
_cell.angle_alpha   90.00
_cell.angle_beta   90.00
_cell.angle_gamma   90.00
#
_symmetry.space_group_name_H-M   'P 1'
#
loop_
_entity.id
_entity.type
_entity.pdbx_description
1 polymer ?
#
loop_
_entity_poly.entity_id
_entity_poly.type
_entity_poly.pdbx_seq_one_letter_code
_entity_poly.pdbx_strand_id
1 'polypeptide(L)'
;MRALSALAITLVLAAVAAPALAQGPPDPAARIARQQAAMKALSWMDGVWRGPAVTTRAGGQKITVTQTERSGPLLGGAVHVVEGRGYNPDGSTGFNALGIISYDPDKDAYSMRSYAMGQAGDFPLTLTPTGAVWTIPAGPATIRYTITARDGVWHEVGERVMDGQPPMAFFEMTLKRIGDSDWPSAGAIPPN
;
A
#
# COMPACT_ATOMS: atom_id res chain seq x y z
N MET A 1 61.02 60.67 -9.77
CA MET A 1 59.67 59.98 -9.78
C MET A 1 59.91 58.54 -10.20
N ARG A 2 59.86 57.62 -9.28
CA ARG A 2 60.06 56.19 -9.52
C ARG A 2 58.70 55.52 -9.52
N ALA A 3 58.25 54.89 -10.59
CA ALA A 3 57.03 54.12 -10.68
C ALA A 3 57.28 52.71 -10.15
N LEU A 4 56.49 52.30 -9.17
CA LEU A 4 56.46 50.95 -8.65
C LEU A 4 55.38 50.14 -9.43
N SER A 5 55.85 49.17 -10.20
CA SER A 5 54.93 48.20 -10.84
C SER A 5 54.58 47.10 -9.86
N ALA A 6 53.27 46.98 -9.57
CA ALA A 6 52.73 45.88 -8.76
C ALA A 6 52.45 44.65 -9.65
N LEU A 7 53.10 43.54 -9.36
CA LEU A 7 52.91 42.24 -10.01
C LEU A 7 51.77 41.51 -9.31
N ALA A 8 50.60 41.35 -9.99
CA ALA A 8 49.49 40.58 -9.48
C ALA A 8 49.68 39.09 -9.83
N ILE A 9 49.88 38.25 -8.83
CA ILE A 9 49.97 36.79 -8.98
C ILE A 9 48.55 36.22 -8.88
N THR A 10 48.04 35.76 -10.02
CA THR A 10 46.74 35.08 -10.08
C THR A 10 46.93 33.61 -9.71
N LEU A 11 46.42 33.20 -8.57
CA LEU A 11 46.43 31.80 -8.10
C LEU A 11 45.28 31.06 -8.78
N VAL A 12 45.58 30.17 -9.74
CA VAL A 12 44.59 29.27 -10.37
C VAL A 12 44.42 28.05 -9.48
N LEU A 13 43.29 27.97 -8.73
CA LEU A 13 42.91 26.76 -8.03
C LEU A 13 42.37 25.75 -9.07
N ALA A 14 43.13 24.72 -9.37
CA ALA A 14 42.66 23.55 -10.10
C ALA A 14 41.79 22.70 -9.18
N ALA A 15 40.46 22.72 -9.38
CA ALA A 15 39.54 21.83 -8.74
C ALA A 15 39.74 20.40 -9.30
N VAL A 16 40.33 19.49 -8.52
CA VAL A 16 40.41 18.07 -8.87
C VAL A 16 39.03 17.49 -8.67
N ALA A 17 38.29 17.23 -9.76
CA ALA A 17 37.03 16.48 -9.72
C ALA A 17 37.35 15.03 -9.31
N ALA A 18 36.90 14.63 -8.12
CA ALA A 18 36.96 13.23 -7.71
C ALA A 18 36.10 12.39 -8.66
N PRO A 19 36.59 11.22 -9.15
CA PRO A 19 35.79 10.35 -9.99
C PRO A 19 34.55 9.92 -9.20
N ALA A 20 33.35 10.18 -9.73
CA ALA A 20 32.12 9.59 -9.24
C ALA A 20 32.25 8.07 -9.41
N LEU A 21 32.37 7.34 -8.32
CA LEU A 21 32.30 5.88 -8.33
C LEU A 21 30.94 5.53 -8.91
N ALA A 22 30.93 4.95 -10.12
CA ALA A 22 29.73 4.39 -10.70
C ALA A 22 29.21 3.33 -9.71
N GLN A 23 28.05 3.59 -9.10
CA GLN A 23 27.38 2.61 -8.28
C GLN A 23 27.07 1.41 -9.18
N GLY A 24 27.57 0.23 -8.82
CA GLY A 24 27.23 -1.01 -9.49
C GLY A 24 25.72 -1.23 -9.50
N PRO A 25 25.20 -2.16 -10.33
CA PRO A 25 23.78 -2.47 -10.34
C PRO A 25 23.33 -2.83 -8.92
N PRO A 26 22.11 -2.40 -8.50
CA PRO A 26 21.60 -2.65 -7.16
C PRO A 26 21.66 -4.15 -6.84
N ASP A 27 22.21 -4.52 -5.69
CA ASP A 27 22.24 -5.90 -5.22
C ASP A 27 20.80 -6.43 -5.02
N PRO A 28 20.37 -7.45 -5.80
CA PRO A 28 19.02 -7.99 -5.69
C PRO A 28 18.69 -8.52 -4.28
N ALA A 29 19.67 -9.11 -3.58
CA ALA A 29 19.48 -9.64 -2.24
C ALA A 29 19.22 -8.51 -1.23
N ALA A 30 19.98 -7.43 -1.30
CA ALA A 30 19.77 -6.26 -0.46
C ALA A 30 18.41 -5.59 -0.76
N ARG A 31 17.97 -5.56 -2.02
CA ARG A 31 16.67 -5.03 -2.42
C ARG A 31 15.52 -5.87 -1.83
N ILE A 32 15.59 -7.20 -1.95
CA ILE A 32 14.61 -8.12 -1.37
C ILE A 32 14.55 -7.97 0.15
N ALA A 33 15.69 -7.87 0.84
CA ALA A 33 15.74 -7.69 2.28
C ALA A 33 15.06 -6.39 2.73
N ARG A 34 15.22 -5.29 1.98
CA ARG A 34 14.52 -4.02 2.24
C ARG A 34 13.00 -4.15 2.04
N GLN A 35 12.55 -4.84 0.99
CA GLN A 35 11.13 -5.13 0.78
C GLN A 35 10.54 -5.95 1.92
N GLN A 36 11.19 -7.04 2.29
CA GLN A 36 10.75 -7.89 3.41
C GLN A 36 10.69 -7.11 4.74
N ALA A 37 11.66 -6.24 4.99
CA ALA A 37 11.67 -5.41 6.20
C ALA A 37 10.49 -4.43 6.22
N ALA A 38 10.21 -3.78 5.09
CA ALA A 38 9.09 -2.84 4.96
C ALA A 38 7.74 -3.56 5.10
N MET A 39 7.57 -4.74 4.48
CA MET A 39 6.33 -5.51 4.54
C MET A 39 5.94 -5.97 5.94
N LYS A 40 6.89 -6.12 6.87
CA LYS A 40 6.59 -6.44 8.29
C LYS A 40 5.63 -5.46 8.95
N ALA A 41 5.60 -4.21 8.51
CA ALA A 41 4.67 -3.20 9.02
C ALA A 41 3.21 -3.49 8.68
N LEU A 42 2.93 -4.45 7.77
CA LEU A 42 1.58 -4.90 7.40
C LEU A 42 1.17 -6.21 8.10
N SER A 43 2.00 -6.79 8.98
CA SER A 43 1.69 -8.06 9.65
C SER A 43 0.41 -8.05 10.49
N TRP A 44 -0.10 -6.88 10.85
CA TRP A 44 -1.41 -6.76 11.49
C TRP A 44 -2.57 -7.22 10.62
N MET A 45 -2.39 -7.28 9.28
CA MET A 45 -3.38 -7.79 8.33
C MET A 45 -3.43 -9.34 8.29
N ASP A 46 -2.38 -10.04 8.75
CA ASP A 46 -2.24 -11.48 8.60
C ASP A 46 -3.40 -12.26 9.24
N GLY A 47 -3.86 -13.29 8.52
CA GLY A 47 -4.89 -14.20 8.96
C GLY A 47 -6.21 -14.07 8.22
N VAL A 48 -7.30 -14.49 8.88
CA VAL A 48 -8.66 -14.48 8.36
C VAL A 48 -9.56 -13.61 9.20
N TRP A 49 -10.42 -12.85 8.51
CA TRP A 49 -11.25 -11.81 9.08
C TRP A 49 -12.68 -11.94 8.59
N ARG A 50 -13.67 -11.58 9.41
CA ARG A 50 -15.07 -11.58 9.02
C ARG A 50 -15.88 -10.54 9.79
N GLY A 51 -16.82 -9.91 9.12
CA GLY A 51 -17.76 -8.98 9.73
C GLY A 51 -18.66 -8.29 8.70
N PRO A 52 -19.46 -7.33 9.12
CA PRO A 52 -20.32 -6.58 8.23
C PRO A 52 -19.54 -5.56 7.40
N ALA A 53 -19.96 -5.36 6.14
CA ALA A 53 -19.60 -4.21 5.34
C ALA A 53 -20.87 -3.58 4.78
N VAL A 54 -20.95 -2.25 4.83
CA VAL A 54 -22.08 -1.45 4.40
C VAL A 54 -21.65 -0.50 3.29
N THR A 55 -22.32 -0.55 2.16
CA THR A 55 -22.15 0.43 1.07
C THR A 55 -23.40 1.29 0.97
N THR A 56 -23.23 2.60 0.97
CA THR A 56 -24.29 3.58 0.72
C THR A 56 -24.24 4.00 -0.75
N ARG A 57 -25.26 3.66 -1.51
CA ARG A 57 -25.42 4.03 -2.92
C ARG A 57 -25.95 5.47 -3.07
N ALA A 58 -25.87 5.99 -4.30
CA ALA A 58 -26.56 7.21 -4.66
C ALA A 58 -28.06 7.10 -4.28
N GLY A 59 -28.60 8.15 -3.64
CA GLY A 59 -29.94 8.13 -3.09
C GLY A 59 -30.07 7.59 -1.66
N GLY A 60 -28.94 7.25 -1.01
CA GLY A 60 -28.91 6.87 0.42
C GLY A 60 -29.27 5.41 0.71
N GLN A 61 -29.53 4.60 -0.31
CA GLN A 61 -29.78 3.16 -0.12
C GLN A 61 -28.56 2.47 0.44
N LYS A 62 -28.71 1.78 1.56
CA LYS A 62 -27.64 0.97 2.18
C LYS A 62 -27.76 -0.50 1.76
N ILE A 63 -26.63 -1.07 1.39
CA ILE A 63 -26.47 -2.49 1.10
C ILE A 63 -25.48 -3.04 2.12
N THR A 64 -25.88 -4.08 2.83
CA THR A 64 -25.06 -4.78 3.81
C THR A 64 -24.70 -6.16 3.29
N VAL A 65 -23.42 -6.51 3.40
CA VAL A 65 -22.90 -7.84 3.09
C VAL A 65 -22.14 -8.39 4.30
N THR A 66 -21.97 -9.71 4.37
CA THR A 66 -20.95 -10.30 5.21
C THR A 66 -19.64 -10.29 4.45
N GLN A 67 -18.69 -9.47 4.88
CA GLN A 67 -17.35 -9.40 4.31
C GLN A 67 -16.42 -10.39 5.01
N THR A 68 -15.60 -11.05 4.21
CA THR A 68 -14.47 -11.85 4.66
C THR A 68 -13.20 -11.37 3.99
N GLU A 69 -12.10 -11.36 4.76
CA GLU A 69 -10.76 -11.14 4.23
C GLU A 69 -9.85 -12.30 4.65
N ARG A 70 -8.98 -12.73 3.76
CA ARG A 70 -7.82 -13.53 4.10
C ARG A 70 -6.57 -12.86 3.57
N SER A 71 -5.56 -12.79 4.41
CA SER A 71 -4.40 -11.96 4.14
C SER A 71 -3.13 -12.59 4.68
N GLY A 72 -2.02 -12.42 3.95
CA GLY A 72 -0.74 -12.96 4.36
C GLY A 72 0.42 -12.64 3.42
N PRO A 73 1.65 -12.91 3.88
CA PRO A 73 2.85 -12.68 3.10
C PRO A 73 3.02 -13.70 1.97
N LEU A 74 3.61 -13.26 0.84
CA LEU A 74 4.01 -14.10 -0.28
C LEU A 74 5.43 -13.71 -0.74
N LEU A 75 6.07 -14.53 -1.57
CA LEU A 75 7.44 -14.35 -2.06
C LEU A 75 8.46 -14.15 -0.91
N GLY A 76 8.35 -14.99 0.14
CA GLY A 76 9.20 -14.89 1.32
C GLY A 76 8.98 -13.60 2.13
N GLY A 77 7.80 -12.96 2.00
CA GLY A 77 7.46 -11.73 2.68
C GLY A 77 7.84 -10.45 1.92
N ALA A 78 8.20 -10.55 0.64
CA ALA A 78 8.49 -9.38 -0.19
C ALA A 78 7.22 -8.67 -0.69
N VAL A 79 6.08 -9.34 -0.67
CA VAL A 79 4.76 -8.77 -0.95
C VAL A 79 3.74 -9.28 0.08
N HIS A 80 2.62 -8.56 0.20
CA HIS A 80 1.49 -8.93 1.02
C HIS A 80 0.24 -9.08 0.15
N VAL A 81 -0.50 -10.17 0.31
CA VAL A 81 -1.68 -10.47 -0.52
C VAL A 81 -2.92 -10.45 0.34
N VAL A 82 -3.97 -9.81 -0.15
CA VAL A 82 -5.29 -9.72 0.51
C VAL A 82 -6.36 -10.15 -0.48
N GLU A 83 -7.20 -11.13 -0.11
CA GLU A 83 -8.39 -11.49 -0.87
C GLU A 83 -9.63 -11.17 -0.05
N GLY A 84 -10.51 -10.35 -0.63
CA GLY A 84 -11.76 -9.94 -0.05
C GLY A 84 -12.98 -10.52 -0.75
N ARG A 85 -13.99 -11.00 0.00
CA ARG A 85 -15.29 -11.45 -0.52
C ARG A 85 -16.44 -10.90 0.30
N GLY A 86 -17.42 -10.31 -0.39
CA GLY A 86 -18.67 -9.88 0.20
C GLY A 86 -19.80 -10.82 -0.17
N TYR A 87 -20.47 -11.39 0.81
CA TYR A 87 -21.58 -12.31 0.63
C TYR A 87 -22.90 -11.61 0.93
N ASN A 88 -23.85 -11.73 -0.01
CA ASN A 88 -25.22 -11.28 0.17
C ASN A 88 -25.93 -12.10 1.25
N PRO A 89 -27.11 -11.67 1.76
CA PRO A 89 -27.87 -12.42 2.75
C PRO A 89 -28.29 -13.83 2.30
N ASP A 90 -28.40 -14.07 1.00
CA ASP A 90 -28.70 -15.38 0.40
C ASP A 90 -27.46 -16.28 0.24
N GLY A 91 -26.27 -15.81 0.66
CA GLY A 91 -24.99 -16.52 0.54
C GLY A 91 -24.31 -16.39 -0.82
N SER A 92 -24.92 -15.73 -1.79
CA SER A 92 -24.27 -15.44 -3.09
C SER A 92 -23.14 -14.42 -2.93
N THR A 93 -22.12 -14.51 -3.78
CA THR A 93 -20.99 -13.55 -3.79
C THR A 93 -21.43 -12.27 -4.49
N GLY A 94 -21.55 -11.17 -3.75
CA GLY A 94 -21.85 -9.83 -4.27
C GLY A 94 -20.62 -8.98 -4.59
N PHE A 95 -19.48 -9.33 -3.98
CA PHE A 95 -18.19 -8.64 -4.18
C PHE A 95 -17.05 -9.63 -4.12
N ASN A 96 -16.02 -9.43 -4.92
CA ASN A 96 -14.79 -10.21 -4.91
C ASN A 96 -13.63 -9.34 -5.37
N ALA A 97 -12.53 -9.34 -4.62
CA ALA A 97 -11.33 -8.55 -4.90
C ALA A 97 -10.06 -9.27 -4.47
N LEU A 98 -8.97 -8.94 -5.14
CA LEU A 98 -7.61 -9.32 -4.76
C LEU A 98 -6.74 -8.07 -4.75
N GLY A 99 -6.04 -7.84 -3.65
CA GLY A 99 -5.01 -6.82 -3.51
C GLY A 99 -3.64 -7.46 -3.33
N ILE A 100 -2.63 -6.93 -4.01
CA ILE A 100 -1.22 -7.27 -3.81
C ILE A 100 -0.51 -5.98 -3.41
N ILE A 101 -0.04 -5.93 -2.18
CA ILE A 101 0.70 -4.78 -1.64
C ILE A 101 2.20 -5.06 -1.80
N SER A 102 2.92 -4.08 -2.29
CA SER A 102 4.36 -4.11 -2.48
C SER A 102 5.01 -2.81 -2.01
N TYR A 103 6.31 -2.87 -1.72
CA TYR A 103 7.12 -1.72 -1.40
C TYR A 103 8.21 -1.53 -2.45
N ASP A 104 8.35 -0.31 -2.96
CA ASP A 104 9.44 0.08 -3.85
C ASP A 104 10.57 0.73 -3.04
N PRO A 105 11.72 0.03 -2.83
CA PRO A 105 12.82 0.57 -2.02
C PRO A 105 13.50 1.81 -2.62
N ASP A 106 13.37 2.05 -3.92
CA ASP A 106 14.00 3.19 -4.58
C ASP A 106 13.15 4.46 -4.45
N LYS A 107 11.84 4.29 -4.30
CA LYS A 107 10.88 5.38 -4.10
C LYS A 107 10.48 5.58 -2.64
N ASP A 108 10.89 4.64 -1.75
CA ASP A 108 10.44 4.59 -0.36
C ASP A 108 8.90 4.64 -0.25
N ALA A 109 8.22 3.84 -1.07
CA ALA A 109 6.78 3.94 -1.24
C ALA A 109 6.09 2.58 -1.32
N TYR A 110 4.93 2.47 -0.68
CA TYR A 110 4.03 1.33 -0.84
C TYR A 110 3.04 1.59 -1.97
N SER A 111 2.67 0.52 -2.65
CA SER A 111 1.59 0.50 -3.62
C SER A 111 0.76 -0.76 -3.49
N MET A 112 -0.51 -0.68 -3.86
CA MET A 112 -1.42 -1.82 -3.93
C MET A 112 -1.91 -2.00 -5.36
N ARG A 113 -1.60 -3.14 -5.97
CA ARG A 113 -2.27 -3.59 -7.19
C ARG A 113 -3.54 -4.29 -6.82
N SER A 114 -4.68 -3.75 -7.27
CA SER A 114 -6.00 -4.29 -6.96
C SER A 114 -6.70 -4.82 -8.22
N TYR A 115 -7.41 -5.93 -8.03
CA TYR A 115 -8.29 -6.55 -9.02
C TYR A 115 -9.67 -6.68 -8.37
N ALA A 116 -10.67 -6.01 -8.90
CA ALA A 116 -12.03 -6.04 -8.38
C ALA A 116 -13.05 -5.76 -9.48
N MET A 117 -14.16 -6.48 -9.49
CA MET A 117 -15.30 -6.23 -10.38
C MET A 117 -14.93 -6.10 -11.88
N GLY A 118 -13.97 -6.92 -12.35
CA GLY A 118 -13.49 -6.91 -13.73
C GLY A 118 -12.49 -5.79 -14.08
N GLN A 119 -12.07 -5.00 -13.10
CA GLN A 119 -11.10 -3.91 -13.26
C GLN A 119 -9.81 -4.22 -12.52
N ALA A 120 -8.71 -3.56 -12.91
CA ALA A 120 -7.44 -3.61 -12.23
C ALA A 120 -6.77 -2.22 -12.23
N GLY A 121 -5.98 -1.94 -11.20
CA GLY A 121 -5.23 -0.69 -11.08
C GLY A 121 -4.15 -0.76 -10.02
N ASP A 122 -3.18 0.17 -10.11
CA ASP A 122 -2.14 0.38 -9.11
C ASP A 122 -2.46 1.65 -8.35
N PHE A 123 -2.48 1.55 -7.02
CA PHE A 123 -2.93 2.62 -6.14
C PHE A 123 -1.87 2.90 -5.07
N PRO A 124 -1.60 4.18 -4.74
CA PRO A 124 -0.72 4.52 -3.64
C PRO A 124 -1.32 4.05 -2.32
N LEU A 125 -0.44 3.54 -1.44
CA LEU A 125 -0.78 3.14 -0.09
C LEU A 125 0.21 3.80 0.86
N THR A 126 -0.30 4.39 1.94
CA THR A 126 0.50 5.05 2.98
C THR A 126 0.17 4.41 4.32
N LEU A 127 1.21 3.99 5.05
CA LEU A 127 1.03 3.48 6.42
C LEU A 127 0.71 4.62 7.37
N THR A 128 -0.13 4.33 8.36
CA THR A 128 -0.42 5.21 9.50
C THR A 128 -0.02 4.51 10.80
N PRO A 129 0.05 5.20 11.94
CA PRO A 129 0.35 4.55 13.22
C PRO A 129 -0.62 3.44 13.62
N THR A 130 -1.82 3.41 13.04
CA THR A 130 -2.89 2.46 13.40
C THR A 130 -3.41 1.64 12.23
N GLY A 131 -2.79 1.72 11.05
CA GLY A 131 -3.27 1.01 9.86
C GLY A 131 -2.68 1.56 8.57
N ALA A 132 -3.54 1.89 7.59
CA ALA A 132 -3.12 2.41 6.30
C ALA A 132 -4.20 3.28 5.64
N VAL A 133 -3.78 4.10 4.68
CA VAL A 133 -4.67 4.82 3.77
C VAL A 133 -4.28 4.47 2.34
N TRP A 134 -5.27 4.17 1.49
CA TRP A 134 -5.05 4.02 0.07
C TRP A 134 -6.10 4.80 -0.73
N THR A 135 -5.76 5.17 -1.98
CA THR A 135 -6.58 6.12 -2.75
C THR A 135 -6.71 5.69 -4.20
N ILE A 136 -7.88 5.99 -4.79
CA ILE A 136 -8.21 5.76 -6.20
C ILE A 136 -8.57 7.10 -6.84
N PRO A 137 -7.87 7.55 -7.90
CA PRO A 137 -8.30 8.69 -8.70
C PRO A 137 -9.65 8.42 -9.37
N ALA A 138 -10.61 9.34 -9.24
CA ALA A 138 -11.97 9.20 -9.75
C ALA A 138 -12.46 10.49 -10.43
N GLY A 139 -11.78 10.90 -11.52
CA GLY A 139 -12.01 12.17 -12.21
C GLY A 139 -11.68 13.36 -11.32
N PRO A 140 -12.64 14.26 -11.02
CA PRO A 140 -12.42 15.40 -10.14
C PRO A 140 -12.41 15.03 -8.66
N ALA A 141 -12.70 13.78 -8.32
CA ALA A 141 -12.70 13.27 -6.95
C ALA A 141 -11.55 12.27 -6.73
N THR A 142 -11.22 12.05 -5.47
CA THR A 142 -10.41 10.93 -5.01
C THR A 142 -11.27 10.04 -4.12
N ILE A 143 -11.27 8.75 -4.37
CA ILE A 143 -11.81 7.78 -3.41
C ILE A 143 -10.68 7.47 -2.44
N ARG A 144 -10.95 7.64 -1.16
CA ARG A 144 -10.00 7.38 -0.08
C ARG A 144 -10.54 6.31 0.82
N TYR A 145 -9.74 5.28 1.07
CA TYR A 145 -10.02 4.27 2.07
C TYR A 145 -9.06 4.45 3.24
N THR A 146 -9.60 4.59 4.43
CA THR A 146 -8.84 4.68 5.67
C THR A 146 -9.06 3.42 6.49
N ILE A 147 -7.98 2.68 6.73
CA ILE A 147 -7.97 1.46 7.52
C ILE A 147 -7.41 1.77 8.90
N THR A 148 -8.08 1.30 9.93
CA THR A 148 -7.56 1.21 11.30
C THR A 148 -7.63 -0.22 11.79
N ALA A 149 -6.54 -0.71 12.40
CA ALA A 149 -6.46 -2.06 12.97
C ALA A 149 -6.04 -1.98 14.43
N ARG A 150 -6.91 -2.48 15.31
CA ARG A 150 -6.66 -2.47 16.74
C ARG A 150 -7.40 -3.61 17.44
N ASP A 151 -6.71 -4.26 18.37
CA ASP A 151 -7.32 -5.27 19.26
C ASP A 151 -8.08 -6.40 18.51
N GLY A 152 -7.53 -6.85 17.35
CA GLY A 152 -8.17 -7.86 16.52
C GLY A 152 -9.40 -7.37 15.74
N VAL A 153 -9.55 -6.05 15.60
CA VAL A 153 -10.58 -5.41 14.77
C VAL A 153 -9.91 -4.68 13.61
N TRP A 154 -10.40 -4.91 12.40
CA TRP A 154 -10.08 -4.14 11.20
C TRP A 154 -11.30 -3.30 10.84
N HIS A 155 -11.16 -1.99 10.94
CA HIS A 155 -12.19 -1.04 10.54
C HIS A 155 -11.72 -0.25 9.32
N GLU A 156 -12.54 -0.16 8.29
CA GLU A 156 -12.23 0.57 7.07
C GLU A 156 -13.39 1.46 6.65
N VAL A 157 -13.07 2.71 6.32
CA VAL A 157 -14.03 3.70 5.82
C VAL A 157 -13.62 4.14 4.43
N GLY A 158 -14.53 4.05 3.47
CA GLY A 158 -14.39 4.56 2.11
C GLY A 158 -15.12 5.89 1.94
N GLU A 159 -14.40 6.90 1.47
CA GLU A 159 -14.92 8.26 1.30
C GLU A 159 -14.64 8.78 -0.11
N ARG A 160 -15.58 9.56 -0.63
CA ARG A 160 -15.35 10.40 -1.81
C ARG A 160 -14.89 11.77 -1.34
N VAL A 161 -13.69 12.17 -1.74
CA VAL A 161 -13.06 13.45 -1.41
C VAL A 161 -13.05 14.33 -2.67
N MET A 162 -13.55 15.55 -2.56
CA MET A 162 -13.54 16.57 -3.62
C MET A 162 -13.00 17.87 -3.06
N ASP A 163 -12.28 18.62 -3.87
CA ASP A 163 -11.74 19.91 -3.47
C ASP A 163 -12.84 20.87 -3.02
N GLY A 164 -12.64 21.52 -1.88
CA GLY A 164 -13.56 22.48 -1.32
C GLY A 164 -14.87 21.89 -0.73
N GLN A 165 -14.99 20.57 -0.66
CA GLN A 165 -16.15 19.89 -0.08
C GLN A 165 -15.76 18.98 1.09
N PRO A 166 -16.62 18.80 2.09
CA PRO A 166 -16.38 17.79 3.12
C PRO A 166 -16.36 16.38 2.49
N PRO A 167 -15.51 15.48 2.99
CA PRO A 167 -15.51 14.09 2.55
C PRO A 167 -16.89 13.44 2.76
N MET A 168 -17.32 12.63 1.78
CA MET A 168 -18.59 11.93 1.83
C MET A 168 -18.34 10.44 1.96
N ALA A 169 -18.62 9.89 3.14
CA ALA A 169 -18.51 8.44 3.38
C ALA A 169 -19.59 7.69 2.59
N PHE A 170 -19.16 6.61 1.91
CA PHE A 170 -20.06 5.72 1.16
C PHE A 170 -19.86 4.24 1.49
N PHE A 171 -18.78 3.89 2.17
CA PHE A 171 -18.43 2.53 2.55
C PHE A 171 -17.94 2.48 3.98
N GLU A 172 -18.33 1.46 4.72
CA GLU A 172 -17.83 1.18 6.06
C GLU A 172 -17.78 -0.34 6.27
N MET A 173 -16.67 -0.84 6.78
CA MET A 173 -16.45 -2.24 7.07
C MET A 173 -15.86 -2.39 8.47
N THR A 174 -16.35 -3.37 9.24
CA THR A 174 -15.80 -3.73 10.54
C THR A 174 -15.64 -5.23 10.63
N LEU A 175 -14.41 -5.71 10.59
CA LEU A 175 -14.09 -7.13 10.66
C LEU A 175 -13.45 -7.49 12.00
N LYS A 176 -13.75 -8.68 12.48
CA LYS A 176 -13.04 -9.33 13.60
C LYS A 176 -12.11 -10.40 13.04
N ARG A 177 -10.92 -10.50 13.60
CA ARG A 177 -10.00 -11.58 13.32
C ARG A 177 -10.60 -12.89 13.84
N ILE A 178 -10.70 -13.92 12.98
CA ILE A 178 -11.32 -15.20 13.32
C ILE A 178 -10.33 -16.37 13.32
N GLY A 179 -9.08 -16.15 12.89
CA GLY A 179 -8.04 -17.16 12.94
C GLY A 179 -6.79 -16.80 12.15
N ASP A 180 -5.83 -17.72 12.19
CA ASP A 180 -4.62 -17.69 11.38
C ASP A 180 -4.85 -18.34 10.02
N SER A 181 -3.94 -18.08 9.08
CA SER A 181 -3.91 -18.71 7.77
C SER A 181 -2.48 -18.74 7.26
N ASP A 182 -2.09 -19.82 6.64
CA ASP A 182 -0.86 -19.95 5.84
C ASP A 182 -1.06 -19.55 4.37
N TRP A 183 -2.28 -19.14 3.99
CA TRP A 183 -2.54 -18.53 2.68
C TRP A 183 -1.87 -17.13 2.60
N PRO A 184 -1.29 -16.74 1.46
CA PRO A 184 -1.28 -17.41 0.14
C PRO A 184 -0.11 -18.37 -0.09
N SER A 185 0.78 -18.56 0.86
CA SER A 185 1.97 -19.41 0.70
C SER A 185 1.69 -20.90 0.87
N ALA A 186 0.49 -21.28 1.33
CA ALA A 186 0.09 -22.67 1.42
C ALA A 186 0.15 -23.39 0.06
N GLY A 187 0.66 -24.62 0.07
CA GLY A 187 0.76 -25.43 -1.15
C GLY A 187 1.97 -25.12 -2.02
N ALA A 188 2.97 -24.39 -1.52
CA ALA A 188 4.24 -24.26 -2.20
C ALA A 188 4.84 -25.65 -2.49
N ILE A 189 5.31 -25.85 -3.72
CA ILE A 189 5.90 -27.15 -4.15
C ILE A 189 7.32 -27.22 -3.60
N PRO A 190 7.67 -28.28 -2.83
CA PRO A 190 9.04 -28.48 -2.36
C PRO A 190 9.98 -28.80 -3.52
N PRO A 191 11.31 -28.64 -3.35
CA PRO A 191 12.29 -28.87 -4.43
C PRO A 191 12.46 -30.33 -4.81
N ASN A 192 11.96 -31.27 -4.00
CA ASN A 192 12.03 -32.74 -4.17
C ASN A 192 10.86 -33.42 -3.46
#